data_dc502a452d23c9f5b08ff01821d14c3f
#
_entry.id   dc502a452d23c9f5b08ff01821d14c3f
#
_cell.length_a   1.000
_cell.length_b   1.000
_cell.length_c   1.000
_cell.angle_alpha   90.00
_cell.angle_beta   90.00
_cell.angle_gamma   90.00
#
_symmetry.space_group_name_H-M   'P 1'
#
loop_
_entity.id
_entity.type
_entity.pdbx_description
1 polymer ?
#
loop_
_entity_poly.entity_id
_entity_poly.type
_entity_poly.pdbx_seq_one_letter_code
_entity_poly.pdbx_strand_id
1 'polypeptide(L)'
;MSDDRAVEQAAERLITDFLGEAAFVARNLATGAVIGYRPDAVMPTASTIKLLVLAELYQQAEAGTVRLDDPLPIHHDDRRGGSGILKDLSPALIATVRDHAILMTALSDNTSTAVLVRLLGLDRILQSARAWGMAQTTATFGSGDIRAYATSTPRDIVRLLTLIAQDDIISPAACAAMRDILITQQYHDQIARYLPFNPYARSGDDHPGPVIVRSKSGFSGDAGVRVDAGIIALPNDVCYVLCLMTEGSADHLYRPEHDGATLNGRISRLIFDAWWPSNIPMPTE
;
A
#
# COMPACT_ATOMS: atom_id res chain seq x y z
N MET A 1 -19.99 18.35 -0.28
CA MET A 1 -20.00 18.27 1.21
C MET A 1 -21.10 17.38 1.79
N SER A 2 -22.30 17.26 1.20
CA SER A 2 -23.34 16.32 1.69
C SER A 2 -23.04 14.85 1.37
N ASP A 3 -22.30 14.59 0.33
CA ASP A 3 -22.03 13.23 -0.17
C ASP A 3 -20.92 12.53 0.63
N ASP A 4 -19.83 13.21 0.97
CA ASP A 4 -18.72 12.65 1.77
C ASP A 4 -19.18 12.20 3.17
N ARG A 5 -20.06 12.97 3.83
CA ARG A 5 -20.63 12.60 5.12
C ARG A 5 -21.54 11.37 5.04
N ALA A 6 -22.26 11.21 3.94
CA ALA A 6 -23.09 10.03 3.71
C ALA A 6 -22.20 8.76 3.54
N VAL A 7 -21.04 8.91 2.88
CA VAL A 7 -20.05 7.83 2.76
C VAL A 7 -19.47 7.45 4.12
N GLU A 8 -19.08 8.44 4.97
CA GLU A 8 -18.60 8.17 6.31
C GLU A 8 -19.62 7.38 7.14
N GLN A 9 -20.87 7.82 7.14
CA GLN A 9 -21.96 7.12 7.84
C GLN A 9 -22.22 5.71 7.28
N ALA A 10 -22.11 5.51 5.97
CA ALA A 10 -22.24 4.19 5.37
C ALA A 10 -21.08 3.28 5.77
N ALA A 11 -19.85 3.79 5.77
CA ALA A 11 -18.67 3.06 6.22
C ALA A 11 -18.75 2.71 7.72
N GLU A 12 -19.20 3.63 8.57
CA GLU A 12 -19.41 3.37 10.00
C GLU A 12 -20.40 2.21 10.24
N ARG A 13 -21.49 2.14 9.47
CA ARG A 13 -22.42 1.00 9.55
C ARG A 13 -21.76 -0.33 9.22
N LEU A 14 -20.94 -0.37 8.17
CA LEU A 14 -20.17 -1.58 7.81
C LEU A 14 -19.18 -1.96 8.91
N ILE A 15 -18.52 -0.98 9.53
CA ILE A 15 -17.54 -1.19 10.60
C ILE A 15 -18.23 -1.70 11.88
N THR A 16 -19.45 -1.26 12.17
CA THR A 16 -20.19 -1.70 13.37
C THR A 16 -20.46 -3.19 13.38
N ASP A 17 -20.62 -3.80 12.21
CA ASP A 17 -20.86 -5.24 12.06
C ASP A 17 -19.56 -6.07 12.05
N PHE A 18 -18.40 -5.43 12.01
CA PHE A 18 -17.10 -6.08 11.98
C PHE A 18 -16.62 -6.44 13.38
N LEU A 19 -16.27 -7.72 13.59
CA LEU A 19 -15.70 -8.20 14.85
C LEU A 19 -14.19 -7.97 14.87
N GLY A 20 -13.79 -6.74 15.17
CA GLY A 20 -12.39 -6.30 15.21
C GLY A 20 -12.32 -4.77 15.22
N GLU A 21 -11.12 -4.26 15.03
CA GLU A 21 -10.84 -2.83 14.93
C GLU A 21 -10.65 -2.43 13.46
N ALA A 22 -11.19 -1.28 13.08
CA ALA A 22 -11.00 -0.72 11.75
C ALA A 22 -10.65 0.77 11.82
N ALA A 23 -9.85 1.22 10.87
CA ALA A 23 -9.55 2.64 10.67
C ALA A 23 -9.23 2.88 9.19
N PHE A 24 -9.62 4.04 8.67
CA PHE A 24 -9.28 4.41 7.30
C PHE A 24 -9.24 5.91 7.10
N VAL A 25 -8.59 6.33 6.04
CA VAL A 25 -8.71 7.67 5.47
C VAL A 25 -8.50 7.62 3.97
N ALA A 26 -9.29 8.41 3.26
CA ALA A 26 -9.13 8.69 1.85
C ALA A 26 -9.03 10.20 1.63
N ARG A 27 -8.25 10.63 0.65
CA ARG A 27 -8.11 12.02 0.24
C ARG A 27 -8.22 12.14 -1.27
N ASN A 28 -9.18 12.91 -1.73
CA ASN A 28 -9.30 13.31 -3.12
C ASN A 28 -8.27 14.41 -3.41
N LEU A 29 -7.37 14.17 -4.35
CA LEU A 29 -6.24 15.08 -4.62
C LEU A 29 -6.66 16.29 -5.47
N ALA A 30 -7.76 16.17 -6.23
CA ALA A 30 -8.27 17.28 -7.05
C ALA A 30 -9.06 18.30 -6.23
N THR A 31 -9.90 17.81 -5.28
CA THR A 31 -10.79 18.67 -4.48
C THR A 31 -10.26 18.97 -3.08
N GLY A 32 -9.33 18.16 -2.58
CA GLY A 32 -8.86 18.19 -1.21
C GLY A 32 -9.82 17.55 -0.20
N ALA A 33 -10.97 17.01 -0.64
CA ALA A 33 -11.94 16.36 0.22
C ALA A 33 -11.30 15.15 0.94
N VAL A 34 -11.73 14.93 2.18
CA VAL A 34 -11.24 13.83 3.04
C VAL A 34 -12.42 13.09 3.61
N ILE A 35 -12.41 11.78 3.52
CA ILE A 35 -13.35 10.84 4.14
C ILE A 35 -12.55 9.94 5.06
N GLY A 36 -13.01 9.70 6.29
CA GLY A 36 -12.23 8.86 7.19
C GLY A 36 -12.99 8.41 8.44
N TYR A 37 -12.42 7.38 9.06
CA TYR A 37 -12.83 6.87 10.36
C TYR A 37 -11.59 6.52 11.18
N ARG A 38 -11.43 7.09 12.36
CA ARG A 38 -10.28 6.93 13.25
C ARG A 38 -8.92 7.10 12.52
N PRO A 39 -8.71 8.16 11.73
CA PRO A 39 -7.56 8.29 10.83
C PRO A 39 -6.21 8.32 11.55
N ASP A 40 -6.20 8.61 12.85
CA ASP A 40 -5.00 8.70 13.70
C ASP A 40 -4.84 7.47 14.63
N ALA A 41 -5.65 6.42 14.43
CA ALA A 41 -5.48 5.18 15.17
C ALA A 41 -4.16 4.50 14.78
N VAL A 42 -3.34 4.19 15.78
CA VAL A 42 -2.08 3.45 15.58
C VAL A 42 -2.40 1.96 15.47
N MET A 43 -2.18 1.41 14.29
CA MET A 43 -2.50 0.02 13.95
C MET A 43 -1.32 -0.70 13.30
N PRO A 44 -1.26 -2.05 13.34
CA PRO A 44 -0.25 -2.81 12.63
C PRO A 44 -0.40 -2.61 11.12
N THR A 45 0.72 -2.32 10.45
CA THR A 45 0.73 -2.08 9.00
C THR A 45 0.86 -3.35 8.18
N ALA A 46 1.28 -4.45 8.79
CA ALA A 46 1.76 -5.60 8.05
C ALA A 46 2.71 -5.15 6.91
N SER A 47 2.55 -5.73 5.72
CA SER A 47 3.43 -5.41 4.57
C SER A 47 3.19 -4.05 3.93
N THR A 48 2.18 -3.28 4.34
CA THR A 48 1.98 -1.92 3.80
C THR A 48 3.13 -0.98 4.17
N ILE A 49 3.87 -1.25 5.26
CA ILE A 49 5.11 -0.52 5.61
C ILE A 49 6.17 -0.54 4.51
N LYS A 50 6.11 -1.49 3.58
CA LYS A 50 7.03 -1.60 2.44
C LYS A 50 6.93 -0.40 1.48
N LEU A 51 5.85 0.39 1.54
CA LEU A 51 5.77 1.70 0.89
C LEU A 51 6.88 2.63 1.36
N LEU A 52 7.17 2.62 2.65
CA LEU A 52 8.26 3.43 3.22
C LEU A 52 9.64 2.95 2.76
N VAL A 53 9.84 1.62 2.67
CA VAL A 53 11.08 1.03 2.13
C VAL A 53 11.27 1.42 0.67
N LEU A 54 10.20 1.39 -0.13
CA LEU A 54 10.22 1.81 -1.53
C LEU A 54 10.60 3.29 -1.67
N ALA A 55 9.99 4.16 -0.87
CA ALA A 55 10.29 5.59 -0.91
C ALA A 55 11.74 5.90 -0.50
N GLU A 56 12.24 5.26 0.56
CA GLU A 56 13.65 5.42 0.98
C GLU A 56 14.63 4.88 -0.08
N LEU A 57 14.29 3.79 -0.75
CA LEU A 57 15.10 3.29 -1.86
C LEU A 57 15.29 4.35 -2.95
N TYR A 58 14.20 5.00 -3.37
CA TYR A 58 14.27 6.05 -4.39
C TYR A 58 14.93 7.32 -3.86
N GLN A 59 14.81 7.65 -2.59
CA GLN A 59 15.54 8.73 -1.94
C GLN A 59 17.07 8.52 -2.05
N GLN A 60 17.54 7.31 -1.76
CA GLN A 60 18.95 6.97 -1.85
C GLN A 60 19.44 6.83 -3.29
N ALA A 61 18.59 6.38 -4.20
CA ALA A 61 18.90 6.31 -5.63
C ALA A 61 19.07 7.71 -6.23
N GLU A 62 18.19 8.64 -5.90
CA GLU A 62 18.29 10.06 -6.33
C GLU A 62 19.53 10.74 -5.77
N ALA A 63 19.89 10.43 -4.53
CA ALA A 63 21.14 10.91 -3.90
C ALA A 63 22.42 10.25 -4.47
N GLY A 64 22.28 9.25 -5.37
CA GLY A 64 23.41 8.54 -5.99
C GLY A 64 24.13 7.56 -5.05
N THR A 65 23.58 7.28 -3.87
CA THR A 65 24.17 6.32 -2.92
C THR A 65 23.79 4.87 -3.20
N VAL A 66 22.71 4.65 -3.96
CA VAL A 66 22.24 3.34 -4.43
C VAL A 66 22.00 3.41 -5.93
N ARG A 67 22.37 2.36 -6.65
CA ARG A 67 22.08 2.22 -8.08
C ARG A 67 21.06 1.09 -8.28
N LEU A 68 19.97 1.41 -8.94
CA LEU A 68 18.85 0.47 -9.10
C LEU A 68 19.20 -0.76 -9.93
N ASP A 69 20.13 -0.62 -10.87
CA ASP A 69 20.54 -1.69 -11.79
C ASP A 69 21.73 -2.52 -11.28
N ASP A 70 22.28 -2.17 -10.10
CA ASP A 70 23.35 -2.96 -9.50
C ASP A 70 22.82 -4.32 -9.03
N PRO A 71 23.60 -5.39 -9.23
CA PRO A 71 23.28 -6.72 -8.69
C PRO A 71 23.31 -6.68 -7.16
N LEU A 72 22.31 -7.23 -6.52
CA LEU A 72 22.19 -7.28 -5.07
C LEU A 72 21.98 -8.72 -4.61
N PRO A 73 23.01 -9.37 -4.09
CA PRO A 73 22.92 -10.77 -3.69
C PRO A 73 22.07 -10.96 -2.44
N ILE A 74 21.38 -12.10 -2.39
CA ILE A 74 20.60 -12.55 -1.24
C ILE A 74 21.54 -13.32 -0.31
N HIS A 75 21.76 -12.84 0.89
CA HIS A 75 22.52 -13.55 1.91
C HIS A 75 21.65 -14.62 2.58
N HIS A 76 22.27 -15.59 3.22
CA HIS A 76 21.56 -16.63 3.96
C HIS A 76 20.58 -16.03 4.99
N ASP A 77 21.03 -14.99 5.70
CA ASP A 77 20.27 -14.31 6.75
C ASP A 77 19.17 -13.37 6.22
N ASP A 78 19.10 -13.14 4.92
CA ASP A 78 18.01 -12.38 4.31
C ASP A 78 16.77 -13.25 4.04
N ARG A 79 16.92 -14.57 4.00
CA ARG A 79 15.83 -15.47 3.65
C ARG A 79 14.75 -15.47 4.74
N ARG A 80 13.54 -15.15 4.33
CA ARG A 80 12.36 -15.00 5.20
C ARG A 80 11.22 -15.88 4.72
N GLY A 81 10.55 -16.51 5.64
CA GLY A 81 9.27 -17.19 5.40
C GLY A 81 8.13 -16.21 5.09
N GLY A 82 6.93 -16.75 4.92
CA GLY A 82 5.74 -15.97 4.57
C GLY A 82 5.67 -15.58 3.09
N SER A 83 5.22 -14.36 2.79
CA SER A 83 4.96 -13.90 1.41
C SER A 83 6.21 -13.85 0.53
N GLY A 84 6.00 -14.05 -0.75
CA GLY A 84 7.03 -13.97 -1.78
C GLY A 84 7.58 -15.32 -2.21
N ILE A 85 8.42 -15.30 -3.22
CA ILE A 85 8.91 -16.48 -3.93
C ILE A 85 10.42 -16.69 -3.78
N LEU A 86 11.20 -15.65 -3.44
CA LEU A 86 12.67 -15.74 -3.43
C LEU A 86 13.21 -16.77 -2.42
N LYS A 87 12.45 -17.05 -1.35
CA LYS A 87 12.80 -18.10 -0.38
C LYS A 87 12.88 -19.49 -1.02
N ASP A 88 12.14 -19.71 -2.11
CA ASP A 88 11.98 -21.00 -2.79
C ASP A 88 12.86 -21.11 -4.04
N LEU A 89 13.46 -19.99 -4.49
CA LEU A 89 14.32 -19.95 -5.68
C LEU A 89 15.78 -20.32 -5.34
N SER A 90 16.55 -20.57 -6.41
CA SER A 90 17.96 -20.96 -6.30
C SER A 90 18.76 -19.97 -5.44
N PRO A 91 19.62 -20.45 -4.54
CA PRO A 91 20.54 -19.59 -3.80
C PRO A 91 21.54 -18.83 -4.71
N ALA A 92 21.75 -19.32 -5.93
CA ALA A 92 22.63 -18.69 -6.91
C ALA A 92 21.95 -17.56 -7.70
N LEU A 93 20.64 -17.32 -7.48
CA LEU A 93 19.95 -16.20 -8.13
C LEU A 93 20.50 -14.88 -7.61
N ILE A 94 20.87 -14.01 -8.53
CA ILE A 94 21.25 -12.63 -8.27
C ILE A 94 20.21 -11.75 -8.97
N ALA A 95 19.46 -10.98 -8.19
CA ALA A 95 18.53 -9.97 -8.68
C ALA A 95 19.16 -8.57 -8.55
N THR A 96 18.69 -7.62 -9.34
CA THR A 96 19.08 -6.22 -9.18
C THR A 96 18.35 -5.58 -8.00
N VAL A 97 18.81 -4.40 -7.55
CA VAL A 97 18.10 -3.60 -6.55
C VAL A 97 16.66 -3.31 -7.00
N ARG A 98 16.46 -2.99 -8.29
CA ARG A 98 15.14 -2.78 -8.91
C ARG A 98 14.26 -4.03 -8.85
N ASP A 99 14.81 -5.20 -9.15
CA ASP A 99 14.06 -6.46 -9.10
C ASP A 99 13.57 -6.76 -7.69
N HIS A 100 14.41 -6.52 -6.68
CA HIS A 100 14.00 -6.63 -5.28
C HIS A 100 12.86 -5.66 -4.93
N ALA A 101 12.89 -4.42 -5.42
CA ALA A 101 11.79 -3.46 -5.20
C ALA A 101 10.48 -3.93 -5.85
N ILE A 102 10.55 -4.47 -7.07
CA ILE A 102 9.38 -5.03 -7.77
C ILE A 102 8.84 -6.25 -7.00
N LEU A 103 9.68 -7.22 -6.64
CA LEU A 103 9.26 -8.41 -5.89
C LEU A 103 8.68 -8.06 -4.51
N MET A 104 9.32 -7.13 -3.79
CA MET A 104 8.82 -6.61 -2.51
C MET A 104 7.42 -6.01 -2.65
N THR A 105 7.15 -5.32 -3.75
CA THR A 105 5.85 -4.66 -3.98
C THR A 105 4.84 -5.61 -4.57
N ALA A 106 5.14 -6.25 -5.70
CA ALA A 106 4.21 -7.09 -6.46
C ALA A 106 3.74 -8.32 -5.68
N LEU A 107 4.69 -9.06 -5.09
CA LEU A 107 4.44 -10.31 -4.36
C LEU A 107 4.57 -10.16 -2.85
N SER A 108 4.79 -8.93 -2.38
CA SER A 108 5.09 -8.70 -0.96
C SER A 108 6.26 -9.56 -0.45
N ASP A 109 7.28 -9.82 -1.28
CA ASP A 109 8.37 -10.75 -0.98
C ASP A 109 9.16 -10.31 0.26
N ASN A 110 9.16 -11.16 1.28
CA ASN A 110 9.79 -10.87 2.57
C ASN A 110 11.32 -10.97 2.49
N THR A 111 11.84 -11.84 1.63
CA THR A 111 13.29 -11.93 1.38
C THR A 111 13.79 -10.68 0.69
N SER A 112 13.11 -10.20 -0.39
CA SER A 112 13.43 -8.91 -1.00
C SER A 112 13.35 -7.76 -0.01
N THR A 113 12.37 -7.78 0.89
CA THR A 113 12.25 -6.76 1.94
C THR A 113 13.48 -6.76 2.85
N ALA A 114 13.91 -7.92 3.33
CA ALA A 114 15.08 -8.03 4.20
C ALA A 114 16.36 -7.55 3.50
N VAL A 115 16.54 -7.93 2.24
CA VAL A 115 17.67 -7.49 1.38
C VAL A 115 17.69 -5.95 1.26
N LEU A 116 16.54 -5.34 0.95
CA LEU A 116 16.44 -3.88 0.80
C LEU A 116 16.61 -3.14 2.13
N VAL A 117 16.03 -3.63 3.22
CA VAL A 117 16.22 -3.04 4.56
C VAL A 117 17.69 -3.11 4.99
N ARG A 118 18.38 -4.21 4.69
CA ARG A 118 19.83 -4.33 4.93
C ARG A 118 20.64 -3.33 4.09
N LEU A 119 20.28 -3.13 2.82
CA LEU A 119 20.94 -2.17 1.93
C LEU A 119 20.75 -0.73 2.41
N LEU A 120 19.51 -0.34 2.72
CA LEU A 120 19.11 1.04 2.99
C LEU A 120 19.43 1.47 4.42
N GLY A 121 19.40 0.54 5.36
CA GLY A 121 19.55 0.80 6.80
C GLY A 121 18.23 1.21 7.46
N LEU A 122 17.83 0.48 8.51
CA LEU A 122 16.56 0.72 9.23
C LEU A 122 16.47 2.14 9.78
N ASP A 123 17.54 2.66 10.38
CA ASP A 123 17.54 4.00 10.97
C ASP A 123 17.27 5.09 9.91
N ARG A 124 17.80 4.93 8.70
CA ARG A 124 17.54 5.85 7.60
C ARG A 124 16.09 5.79 7.13
N ILE A 125 15.54 4.59 6.97
CA ILE A 125 14.12 4.38 6.63
C ILE A 125 13.22 5.13 7.63
N LEU A 126 13.48 4.99 8.94
CA LEU A 126 12.69 5.65 9.98
C LEU A 126 12.96 7.16 10.07
N GLN A 127 14.16 7.60 9.76
CA GLN A 127 14.50 9.03 9.69
C GLN A 127 13.72 9.70 8.55
N SER A 128 13.66 9.07 7.39
CA SER A 128 12.88 9.55 6.23
C SER A 128 11.39 9.60 6.54
N ALA A 129 10.84 8.58 7.21
CA ALA A 129 9.45 8.62 7.65
C ALA A 129 9.13 9.87 8.47
N ARG A 130 9.98 10.21 9.44
CA ARG A 130 9.82 11.41 10.26
C ARG A 130 9.94 12.69 9.42
N ALA A 131 10.91 12.76 8.53
CA ALA A 131 11.11 13.91 7.63
C ALA A 131 9.92 14.14 6.71
N TRP A 132 9.24 13.08 6.29
CA TRP A 132 8.03 13.14 5.48
C TRP A 132 6.75 13.34 6.29
N GLY A 133 6.89 13.49 7.62
CA GLY A 133 5.79 13.78 8.54
C GLY A 133 4.94 12.57 8.93
N MET A 134 5.48 11.35 8.81
CA MET A 134 4.87 10.11 9.31
C MET A 134 5.25 9.91 10.80
N ALA A 135 4.73 10.77 11.66
CA ALA A 135 5.20 10.89 13.04
C ALA A 135 4.85 9.69 13.93
N GLN A 136 3.80 8.95 13.59
CA GLN A 136 3.32 7.79 14.37
C GLN A 136 3.80 6.44 13.78
N THR A 137 4.64 6.50 12.73
CA THR A 137 5.12 5.30 12.06
C THR A 137 6.37 4.73 12.73
N THR A 138 6.33 3.43 13.06
CA THR A 138 7.47 2.69 13.62
C THR A 138 7.63 1.36 12.89
N ALA A 139 8.86 0.84 12.84
CA ALA A 139 9.14 -0.48 12.29
C ALA A 139 10.44 -1.06 12.89
N THR A 140 10.47 -2.38 13.04
CA THR A 140 11.71 -3.13 13.32
C THR A 140 12.04 -4.12 12.22
N PHE A 141 11.06 -4.47 11.37
CA PHE A 141 11.12 -5.56 10.39
C PHE A 141 11.57 -6.90 11.00
N GLY A 142 11.38 -7.03 12.31
CA GLY A 142 11.70 -8.26 13.05
C GLY A 142 10.65 -9.35 12.85
N SER A 143 10.94 -10.54 13.37
CA SER A 143 9.98 -11.65 13.47
C SER A 143 9.20 -11.57 14.79
N GLY A 144 8.02 -12.16 14.83
CA GLY A 144 7.19 -12.28 16.03
C GLY A 144 5.93 -11.43 15.97
N ASP A 145 5.67 -10.63 17.00
CA ASP A 145 4.47 -9.81 17.10
C ASP A 145 4.36 -8.83 15.91
N ILE A 146 3.20 -8.83 15.25
CA ILE A 146 2.92 -7.97 14.10
C ILE A 146 2.99 -6.48 14.46
N ARG A 147 2.64 -6.08 15.67
CA ARG A 147 2.78 -4.69 16.14
C ARG A 147 4.24 -4.31 16.35
N ALA A 148 5.08 -5.24 16.83
CA ALA A 148 6.51 -5.02 16.93
C ALA A 148 7.17 -4.97 15.54
N TYR A 149 6.60 -5.67 14.53
CA TYR A 149 7.10 -5.60 13.16
C TYR A 149 7.00 -4.19 12.59
N ALA A 150 5.81 -3.60 12.57
CA ALA A 150 5.59 -2.21 12.17
C ALA A 150 4.18 -1.73 12.54
N THR A 151 4.09 -0.47 12.96
CA THR A 151 2.82 0.23 13.17
C THR A 151 2.82 1.58 12.46
N SER A 152 1.63 2.07 12.12
CA SER A 152 1.41 3.39 11.56
C SER A 152 -0.04 3.82 11.78
N THR A 153 -0.41 4.98 11.27
CA THR A 153 -1.80 5.43 11.18
C THR A 153 -2.24 5.48 9.72
N PRO A 154 -3.55 5.36 9.42
CA PRO A 154 -4.05 5.62 8.07
C PRO A 154 -3.59 6.98 7.52
N ARG A 155 -3.56 8.01 8.37
CA ARG A 155 -3.12 9.37 8.01
C ARG A 155 -1.65 9.42 7.58
N ASP A 156 -0.75 8.79 8.31
CA ASP A 156 0.67 8.76 7.97
C ASP A 156 0.90 8.08 6.61
N ILE A 157 0.24 6.95 6.38
CA ILE A 157 0.34 6.22 5.10
C ILE A 157 -0.23 7.05 3.93
N VAL A 158 -1.41 7.65 4.11
CA VAL A 158 -2.03 8.52 3.10
C VAL A 158 -1.17 9.76 2.84
N ARG A 159 -0.49 10.30 3.87
CA ARG A 159 0.47 11.39 3.66
C ARG A 159 1.59 10.99 2.71
N LEU A 160 2.23 9.84 2.91
CA LEU A 160 3.29 9.35 2.02
C LEU A 160 2.75 9.16 0.59
N LEU A 161 1.60 8.51 0.45
CA LEU A 161 0.97 8.30 -0.87
C LEU A 161 0.59 9.62 -1.55
N THR A 162 0.16 10.63 -0.79
CA THR A 162 -0.13 11.97 -1.32
C THR A 162 1.13 12.61 -1.90
N LEU A 163 2.24 12.57 -1.16
CA LEU A 163 3.52 13.10 -1.62
C LEU A 163 3.99 12.41 -2.92
N ILE A 164 3.86 11.07 -2.99
CA ILE A 164 4.20 10.30 -4.20
C ILE A 164 3.26 10.64 -5.37
N ALA A 165 1.97 10.79 -5.11
CA ALA A 165 0.99 11.04 -6.15
C ALA A 165 1.08 12.44 -6.76
N GLN A 166 1.50 13.44 -5.96
CA GLN A 166 1.62 14.85 -6.34
C GLN A 166 3.04 15.24 -6.78
N ASP A 167 3.97 14.29 -6.84
CA ASP A 167 5.39 14.53 -7.15
C ASP A 167 6.10 15.48 -6.15
N ASP A 168 5.60 15.51 -4.91
CA ASP A 168 6.06 16.41 -3.84
C ASP A 168 7.15 15.79 -2.93
N ILE A 169 7.69 14.64 -3.32
CA ILE A 169 8.74 13.93 -2.58
C ILE A 169 9.86 13.52 -3.55
N ILE A 170 11.11 13.66 -3.12
CA ILE A 170 12.31 13.21 -3.86
C ILE A 170 12.45 13.97 -5.19
N SER A 171 11.88 13.42 -6.29
CA SER A 171 11.78 14.07 -7.61
C SER A 171 10.57 13.53 -8.37
N PRO A 172 10.06 14.24 -9.40
CA PRO A 172 8.97 13.75 -10.24
C PRO A 172 9.30 12.40 -10.92
N ALA A 173 10.56 12.20 -11.33
CA ALA A 173 11.01 10.95 -11.94
C ALA A 173 10.98 9.78 -10.93
N ALA A 174 11.42 10.00 -9.69
CA ALA A 174 11.36 9.02 -8.62
C ALA A 174 9.91 8.67 -8.27
N CYS A 175 9.03 9.65 -8.18
CA CYS A 175 7.60 9.45 -7.92
C CYS A 175 6.92 8.64 -9.04
N ALA A 176 7.21 8.96 -10.31
CA ALA A 176 6.71 8.19 -11.45
C ALA A 176 7.17 6.73 -11.36
N ALA A 177 8.47 6.50 -11.13
CA ALA A 177 9.02 5.14 -11.01
C ALA A 177 8.41 4.36 -9.84
N MET A 178 8.15 4.99 -8.69
CA MET A 178 7.44 4.35 -7.57
C MET A 178 6.00 3.98 -7.97
N ARG A 179 5.28 4.86 -8.66
CA ARG A 179 3.93 4.56 -9.17
C ARG A 179 3.93 3.39 -10.17
N ASP A 180 4.98 3.29 -11.01
CA ASP A 180 5.16 2.18 -11.96
C ASP A 180 5.44 0.83 -11.26
N ILE A 181 6.09 0.87 -10.11
CA ILE A 181 6.25 -0.34 -9.29
C ILE A 181 4.94 -0.68 -8.56
N LEU A 182 4.23 0.30 -8.01
CA LEU A 182 2.98 0.06 -7.27
C LEU A 182 1.86 -0.55 -8.12
N ILE A 183 1.83 -0.28 -9.43
CA ILE A 183 0.85 -0.88 -10.36
C ILE A 183 1.09 -2.38 -10.56
N THR A 184 2.26 -2.92 -10.20
CA THR A 184 2.59 -4.34 -10.35
C THR A 184 2.01 -5.23 -9.27
N GLN A 185 1.35 -4.67 -8.25
CA GLN A 185 0.72 -5.41 -7.14
C GLN A 185 -0.18 -6.55 -7.65
N GLN A 186 -0.05 -7.75 -7.05
CA GLN A 186 -0.80 -8.94 -7.44
C GLN A 186 -1.91 -9.32 -6.44
N TYR A 187 -1.98 -8.69 -5.29
CA TYR A 187 -3.03 -8.93 -4.29
C TYR A 187 -4.13 -7.88 -4.45
N HIS A 188 -5.30 -8.31 -4.92
CA HIS A 188 -6.41 -7.44 -5.30
C HIS A 188 -7.67 -7.70 -4.46
N ASP A 189 -7.51 -8.34 -3.31
CA ASP A 189 -8.60 -8.79 -2.45
C ASP A 189 -9.14 -7.73 -1.47
N GLN A 190 -8.58 -6.51 -1.48
CA GLN A 190 -8.95 -5.40 -0.60
C GLN A 190 -9.39 -4.16 -1.41
N ILE A 191 -8.55 -3.13 -1.58
CA ILE A 191 -8.92 -1.88 -2.30
C ILE A 191 -9.54 -2.18 -3.66
N ALA A 192 -8.91 -3.03 -4.45
CA ALA A 192 -9.32 -3.31 -5.82
C ALA A 192 -10.50 -4.29 -5.95
N ARG A 193 -10.90 -4.95 -4.86
CA ARG A 193 -11.84 -6.08 -4.83
C ARG A 193 -13.13 -5.84 -5.60
N TYR A 194 -13.70 -4.66 -5.49
CA TYR A 194 -14.97 -4.30 -6.11
C TYR A 194 -14.85 -3.12 -7.08
N LEU A 195 -13.62 -2.80 -7.51
CA LEU A 195 -13.38 -1.74 -8.50
C LEU A 195 -13.28 -2.34 -9.91
N PRO A 196 -13.79 -1.65 -10.94
CA PRO A 196 -13.72 -2.08 -12.34
C PRO A 196 -12.33 -1.74 -12.92
N PHE A 197 -11.29 -2.43 -12.49
CA PHE A 197 -9.91 -2.20 -12.91
C PHE A 197 -9.34 -3.37 -13.73
N ASN A 198 -8.33 -3.08 -14.52
CA ASN A 198 -7.56 -4.11 -15.22
C ASN A 198 -6.30 -4.49 -14.39
N PRO A 199 -6.23 -5.70 -13.81
CA PRO A 199 -5.07 -6.12 -12.99
C PRO A 199 -3.77 -6.29 -13.81
N TYR A 200 -3.87 -6.30 -15.12
CA TYR A 200 -2.72 -6.40 -16.03
C TYR A 200 -2.30 -5.05 -16.62
N ALA A 201 -3.02 -3.95 -16.30
CA ALA A 201 -2.65 -2.63 -16.76
C ALA A 201 -1.21 -2.27 -16.34
N ARG A 202 -0.52 -1.55 -17.20
CA ARG A 202 0.81 -0.99 -16.93
C ARG A 202 0.81 0.48 -17.29
N SER A 203 1.78 1.22 -16.76
CA SER A 203 1.96 2.62 -17.16
C SER A 203 2.29 2.69 -18.66
N GLY A 204 1.58 3.55 -19.37
CA GLY A 204 1.76 3.72 -20.81
C GLY A 204 0.93 2.77 -21.69
N ASP A 205 0.08 1.90 -21.13
CA ASP A 205 -0.85 1.10 -21.91
C ASP A 205 -1.87 2.00 -22.64
N ASP A 206 -2.18 1.67 -23.90
CA ASP A 206 -3.19 2.38 -24.70
C ASP A 206 -4.61 2.27 -24.12
N HIS A 207 -4.90 1.13 -23.44
CA HIS A 207 -6.20 0.82 -22.86
C HIS A 207 -6.06 0.26 -21.44
N PRO A 208 -5.66 1.08 -20.44
CA PRO A 208 -5.43 0.61 -19.07
C PRO A 208 -6.73 0.25 -18.33
N GLY A 209 -7.89 0.53 -18.92
CA GLY A 209 -9.20 0.46 -18.26
C GLY A 209 -9.61 1.78 -17.61
N PRO A 210 -10.83 1.85 -17.07
CA PRO A 210 -11.38 3.08 -16.50
C PRO A 210 -10.78 3.45 -15.14
N VAL A 211 -10.13 2.51 -14.47
CA VAL A 211 -9.56 2.67 -13.12
C VAL A 211 -8.15 2.11 -13.10
N ILE A 212 -7.21 2.89 -12.59
CA ILE A 212 -5.85 2.44 -12.33
C ILE A 212 -5.63 2.36 -10.82
N VAL A 213 -5.30 1.18 -10.33
CA VAL A 213 -4.99 0.93 -8.92
C VAL A 213 -3.49 0.72 -8.75
N ARG A 214 -2.86 1.54 -7.93
CA ARG A 214 -1.45 1.44 -7.54
C ARG A 214 -1.41 1.26 -6.03
N SER A 215 -1.24 0.05 -5.55
CA SER A 215 -1.37 -0.21 -4.11
C SER A 215 -0.28 -1.09 -3.52
N LYS A 216 -0.26 -1.16 -2.20
CA LYS A 216 0.52 -2.13 -1.44
C LYS A 216 -0.35 -2.70 -0.34
N SER A 217 -0.69 -3.97 -0.48
CA SER A 217 -1.45 -4.71 0.52
C SER A 217 -0.55 -5.27 1.63
N GLY A 218 -1.16 -5.55 2.77
CA GLY A 218 -0.55 -6.22 3.90
C GLY A 218 -1.55 -7.11 4.63
N PHE A 219 -1.07 -8.21 5.17
CA PHE A 219 -1.89 -9.13 5.95
C PHE A 219 -1.06 -9.91 6.99
N SER A 220 -1.72 -10.27 8.09
CA SER A 220 -1.24 -11.23 9.06
C SER A 220 -2.41 -12.09 9.53
N GLY A 221 -2.34 -13.41 9.31
CA GLY A 221 -3.39 -14.33 9.72
C GLY A 221 -3.51 -14.39 11.24
N ASP A 222 -2.39 -14.56 11.94
CA ASP A 222 -2.37 -14.75 13.40
C ASP A 222 -3.00 -13.58 14.18
N ALA A 223 -2.91 -12.36 13.65
CA ALA A 223 -3.48 -11.18 14.27
C ALA A 223 -4.78 -10.69 13.60
N GLY A 224 -5.33 -11.44 12.63
CA GLY A 224 -6.53 -11.02 11.89
C GLY A 224 -6.38 -9.65 11.21
N VAL A 225 -5.15 -9.35 10.72
CA VAL A 225 -4.81 -8.04 10.13
C VAL A 225 -5.01 -8.07 8.63
N ARG A 226 -5.70 -7.04 8.10
CA ARG A 226 -5.76 -6.72 6.67
C ARG A 226 -5.57 -5.23 6.49
N VAL A 227 -4.62 -4.87 5.66
CA VAL A 227 -4.28 -3.48 5.34
C VAL A 227 -4.07 -3.34 3.85
N ASP A 228 -4.59 -2.29 3.25
CA ASP A 228 -4.24 -1.94 1.88
C ASP A 228 -4.20 -0.41 1.75
N ALA A 229 -3.23 0.07 0.99
CA ALA A 229 -3.07 1.49 0.78
C ALA A 229 -2.61 1.76 -0.65
N GLY A 230 -3.21 2.77 -1.29
CA GLY A 230 -2.95 2.98 -2.70
C GLY A 230 -3.33 4.36 -3.23
N ILE A 231 -2.93 4.57 -4.47
CA ILE A 231 -3.25 5.71 -5.33
C ILE A 231 -4.20 5.17 -6.40
N ILE A 232 -5.39 5.73 -6.47
CA ILE A 232 -6.43 5.33 -7.41
C ILE A 232 -6.65 6.49 -8.39
N ALA A 233 -6.42 6.21 -9.67
CA ALA A 233 -6.69 7.17 -10.73
C ALA A 233 -7.96 6.80 -11.48
N LEU A 234 -8.83 7.77 -11.66
CA LEU A 234 -10.11 7.72 -12.36
C LEU A 234 -10.04 8.57 -13.63
N PRO A 235 -11.01 8.48 -14.53
CA PRO A 235 -11.12 9.39 -15.67
C PRO A 235 -11.17 10.87 -15.27
N ASN A 236 -10.90 11.76 -16.22
CA ASN A 236 -10.90 13.22 -16.04
C ASN A 236 -9.91 13.71 -14.97
N ASP A 237 -8.75 13.08 -14.90
CA ASP A 237 -7.68 13.43 -13.96
C ASP A 237 -8.08 13.41 -12.47
N VAL A 238 -9.18 12.75 -12.15
CA VAL A 238 -9.54 12.51 -10.75
C VAL A 238 -8.61 11.47 -10.17
N CYS A 239 -7.93 11.84 -9.10
CA CYS A 239 -7.03 10.96 -8.38
C CYS A 239 -7.30 11.06 -6.88
N TYR A 240 -7.30 9.94 -6.19
CA TYR A 240 -7.38 9.91 -4.73
C TYR A 240 -6.41 8.89 -4.14
N VAL A 241 -6.04 9.13 -2.90
CA VAL A 241 -5.22 8.22 -2.08
C VAL A 241 -6.04 7.67 -0.94
N LEU A 242 -5.76 6.43 -0.56
CA LEU A 242 -6.58 5.67 0.38
C LEU A 242 -5.70 4.75 1.21
N CYS A 243 -5.98 4.65 2.51
CA CYS A 243 -5.45 3.62 3.40
C CYS A 243 -6.58 3.03 4.23
N LEU A 244 -6.72 1.71 4.20
CA LEU A 244 -7.70 0.91 4.92
C LEU A 244 -6.95 -0.07 5.83
N MET A 245 -7.27 -0.09 7.09
CA MET A 245 -6.61 -0.92 8.11
C MET A 245 -7.66 -1.63 8.95
N THR A 246 -7.52 -2.95 9.09
CA THR A 246 -8.30 -3.75 10.05
C THR A 246 -7.37 -4.66 10.85
N GLU A 247 -7.72 -4.95 12.09
CA GLU A 247 -7.05 -5.91 12.96
C GLU A 247 -8.02 -6.62 13.89
N GLY A 248 -7.57 -7.72 14.49
CA GLY A 248 -8.36 -8.45 15.47
C GLY A 248 -9.58 -9.17 14.89
N SER A 249 -9.65 -9.38 13.56
CA SER A 249 -10.67 -10.25 12.98
C SER A 249 -10.57 -11.66 13.55
N ALA A 250 -11.72 -12.26 13.85
CA ALA A 250 -11.80 -13.67 14.23
C ALA A 250 -11.51 -14.62 13.05
N ASP A 251 -11.53 -14.12 11.81
CA ASP A 251 -11.12 -14.88 10.63
C ASP A 251 -9.61 -14.83 10.47
N HIS A 252 -8.93 -15.95 10.73
CA HIS A 252 -7.48 -16.07 10.60
C HIS A 252 -7.04 -16.71 9.28
N LEU A 253 -7.96 -16.93 8.34
CA LEU A 253 -7.67 -17.62 7.09
C LEU A 253 -7.10 -16.66 6.04
N TYR A 254 -6.22 -17.19 5.19
CA TYR A 254 -5.69 -16.51 4.02
C TYR A 254 -6.57 -16.81 2.80
N ARG A 255 -7.76 -16.22 2.78
CA ARG A 255 -8.73 -16.40 1.68
C ARG A 255 -9.27 -15.04 1.23
N PRO A 256 -9.73 -14.94 -0.02
CA PRO A 256 -10.31 -13.69 -0.53
C PRO A 256 -11.54 -13.21 0.26
N GLU A 257 -12.33 -14.11 0.81
CA GLU A 257 -13.55 -13.81 1.59
C GLU A 257 -13.29 -13.46 3.06
N HIS A 258 -12.02 -13.21 3.43
CA HIS A 258 -11.67 -12.76 4.78
C HIS A 258 -12.44 -11.50 5.17
N ASP A 259 -13.01 -11.48 6.38
CA ASP A 259 -13.91 -10.40 6.83
C ASP A 259 -13.29 -9.01 6.70
N GLY A 260 -12.05 -8.82 7.18
CA GLY A 260 -11.35 -7.55 7.06
C GLY A 260 -11.04 -7.16 5.62
N ALA A 261 -10.69 -8.13 4.75
CA ALA A 261 -10.48 -7.85 3.33
C ALA A 261 -11.77 -7.43 2.63
N THR A 262 -12.87 -8.10 2.96
CA THR A 262 -14.21 -7.78 2.45
C THR A 262 -14.68 -6.40 2.92
N LEU A 263 -14.46 -6.07 4.20
CA LEU A 263 -14.76 -4.75 4.76
C LEU A 263 -13.98 -3.66 4.03
N ASN A 264 -12.66 -3.83 3.88
CA ASN A 264 -11.79 -2.90 3.15
C ASN A 264 -12.27 -2.69 1.72
N GLY A 265 -12.63 -3.77 1.02
CA GLY A 265 -13.17 -3.69 -0.35
C GLY A 265 -14.49 -2.92 -0.43
N ARG A 266 -15.40 -3.13 0.52
CA ARG A 266 -16.69 -2.42 0.57
C ARG A 266 -16.51 -0.93 0.85
N ILE A 267 -15.64 -0.56 1.78
CA ILE A 267 -15.34 0.85 2.07
C ILE A 267 -14.67 1.50 0.86
N SER A 268 -13.73 0.82 0.21
CA SER A 268 -13.11 1.29 -1.04
C SER A 268 -14.15 1.56 -2.13
N ARG A 269 -15.14 0.67 -2.28
CA ARG A 269 -16.23 0.84 -3.25
C ARG A 269 -17.11 2.04 -2.93
N LEU A 270 -17.48 2.28 -1.67
CA LEU A 270 -18.24 3.47 -1.28
C LEU A 270 -17.53 4.78 -1.65
N ILE A 271 -16.21 4.84 -1.42
CA ILE A 271 -15.40 6.01 -1.76
C ILE A 271 -15.29 6.19 -3.28
N PHE A 272 -15.08 5.08 -4.00
CA PHE A 272 -15.05 5.08 -5.45
C PHE A 272 -16.35 5.61 -6.05
N ASP A 273 -17.50 5.10 -5.61
CA ASP A 273 -18.81 5.53 -6.10
C ASP A 273 -19.06 7.02 -5.86
N ALA A 274 -18.64 7.55 -4.69
CA ALA A 274 -18.81 8.96 -4.33
C ALA A 274 -17.91 9.91 -5.14
N TRP A 275 -16.72 9.45 -5.55
CA TRP A 275 -15.75 10.27 -6.26
C TRP A 275 -15.64 9.96 -7.74
N TRP A 276 -16.47 9.06 -8.25
CA TRP A 276 -16.58 8.82 -9.68
C TRP A 276 -17.06 10.09 -10.42
N PRO A 277 -16.44 10.49 -11.55
CA PRO A 277 -16.87 11.69 -12.27
C PRO A 277 -18.33 11.61 -12.76
N SER A 278 -19.18 12.52 -12.30
CA SER A 278 -20.63 12.49 -12.55
C SER A 278 -21.02 12.63 -14.04
N ASN A 279 -20.09 13.10 -14.87
CA ASN A 279 -20.28 13.26 -16.32
C ASN A 279 -19.84 12.03 -17.13
N ILE A 280 -19.41 10.97 -16.47
CA ILE A 280 -18.99 9.71 -17.09
C ILE A 280 -19.93 8.59 -16.60
N PRO A 281 -20.49 7.78 -17.49
CA PRO A 281 -21.27 6.60 -17.07
C PRO A 281 -20.42 5.69 -16.15
N MET A 282 -21.05 5.20 -15.08
CA MET A 282 -20.39 4.22 -14.21
C MET A 282 -20.07 2.98 -15.06
N PRO A 283 -18.85 2.40 -14.94
CA PRO A 283 -18.54 1.14 -15.62
C PRO A 283 -19.50 0.05 -15.17
N THR A 284 -20.08 -0.68 -16.12
CA THR A 284 -20.88 -1.87 -15.83
C THR A 284 -19.98 -2.98 -15.27
N GLU A 285 -20.48 -3.71 -14.29
CA GLU A 285 -19.81 -4.86 -13.68
C GLU A 285 -19.53 -5.97 -14.70
#